data_1a20c817d882dd8c01c9afd826910a1e
#
_entry.id   1a20c817d882dd8c01c9afd826910a1e
#
_cell.length_a   1.000
_cell.length_b   1.000
_cell.length_c   1.000
_cell.angle_alpha   90.00
_cell.angle_beta   90.00
_cell.angle_gamma   90.00
#
_symmetry.space_group_name_H-M   'P 1'
#
loop_
_entity.id
_entity.type
_entity.pdbx_description
1 polymer ?
#
loop_
_entity_poly.entity_id
_entity_poly.type
_entity_poly.pdbx_seq_one_letter_code
_entity_poly.pdbx_strand_id
1 'polypeptide(L)'
;MQNIATDLFSKWADNGKDRGMAQSHSPAVNQILDKTLSETKSNFNFADAGCGNGWVVRKIRQMPNCKNSIGVDGAKSMIQNAKKIDPGGEYFLEDLLKWSPKNKIDFVFSMEVFYYFKSPKTLTKHIVDKWLAPGGMLVIGLDHYIGNPDSYSWAEDLNVHMTLKDEKEWVQIFKSAGLSSCY
;
A
#
# COMPACT_ATOMS: atom_id res chain seq x y z
N MET A 1 -17.18 19.59 -4.37
CA MET A 1 -15.73 19.48 -4.01
C MET A 1 -15.47 17.99 -3.79
N GLN A 2 -14.43 17.42 -4.40
CA GLN A 2 -14.09 16.00 -4.18
C GLN A 2 -13.65 15.78 -2.73
N ASN A 3 -13.98 14.61 -2.17
CA ASN A 3 -13.48 14.19 -0.88
C ASN A 3 -11.95 13.91 -0.95
N ILE A 4 -11.27 14.05 0.16
CA ILE A 4 -9.90 13.56 0.30
C ILE A 4 -9.98 12.05 0.64
N ALA A 5 -9.22 11.20 -0.05
CA ALA A 5 -9.29 9.75 0.14
C ALA A 5 -9.05 9.35 1.61
N THR A 6 -8.06 9.96 2.29
CA THR A 6 -7.78 9.69 3.70
C THR A 6 -8.94 10.01 4.64
N ASP A 7 -9.75 11.04 4.33
CA ASP A 7 -10.95 11.39 5.11
C ASP A 7 -12.06 10.35 4.89
N LEU A 8 -12.24 9.90 3.64
CA LEU A 8 -13.19 8.84 3.31
C LEU A 8 -12.86 7.55 4.07
N PHE A 9 -11.59 7.12 4.02
CA PHE A 9 -11.15 5.90 4.71
C PHE A 9 -11.18 6.03 6.24
N SER A 10 -10.92 7.21 6.79
CA SER A 10 -11.15 7.46 8.22
C SER A 10 -12.63 7.25 8.60
N LYS A 11 -13.57 7.79 7.81
CA LYS A 11 -15.02 7.55 8.04
C LYS A 11 -15.41 6.08 7.91
N TRP A 12 -14.79 5.35 6.97
CA TRP A 12 -15.03 3.90 6.82
C TRP A 12 -14.56 3.13 8.05
N ALA A 13 -13.39 3.46 8.59
CA ALA A 13 -12.87 2.87 9.81
C ALA A 13 -13.76 3.18 11.03
N ASP A 14 -14.25 4.42 11.16
CA ASP A 14 -15.17 4.83 12.23
C ASP A 14 -16.48 4.03 12.20
N ASN A 15 -16.93 3.63 10.99
CA ASN A 15 -18.13 2.83 10.78
C ASN A 15 -17.88 1.31 10.74
N GLY A 16 -16.66 0.85 11.02
CA GLY A 16 -16.26 -0.56 11.03
C GLY A 16 -16.18 -1.25 9.67
N LYS A 17 -16.23 -0.49 8.57
CA LYS A 17 -16.10 -1.05 7.20
C LYS A 17 -14.68 -1.58 6.90
N ASP A 18 -13.68 -1.12 7.64
CA ASP A 18 -12.28 -1.57 7.51
C ASP A 18 -12.10 -3.07 7.77
N ARG A 19 -12.98 -3.67 8.56
CA ARG A 19 -12.97 -5.12 8.87
C ARG A 19 -13.28 -5.98 7.63
N GLY A 20 -14.22 -5.53 6.80
CA GLY A 20 -14.59 -6.22 5.55
C GLY A 20 -13.50 -6.11 4.48
N MET A 21 -12.75 -5.01 4.45
CA MET A 21 -11.67 -4.79 3.48
C MET A 21 -10.58 -5.86 3.56
N ALA A 22 -10.16 -6.21 4.78
CA ALA A 22 -9.17 -7.28 4.98
C ALA A 22 -9.65 -8.63 4.42
N GLN A 23 -10.93 -8.95 4.58
CA GLN A 23 -11.49 -10.21 4.08
C GLN A 23 -11.59 -10.24 2.56
N SER A 24 -12.03 -9.16 1.92
CA SER A 24 -12.20 -9.09 0.46
C SER A 24 -10.85 -9.11 -0.28
N HIS A 25 -9.83 -8.43 0.25
CA HIS A 25 -8.51 -8.36 -0.40
C HIS A 25 -7.58 -9.52 -0.04
N SER A 26 -7.89 -10.29 1.02
CA SER A 26 -7.02 -11.38 1.50
C SER A 26 -6.60 -12.40 0.44
N PRO A 27 -7.48 -12.90 -0.47
CA PRO A 27 -7.06 -13.86 -1.48
C PRO A 27 -5.99 -13.30 -2.43
N ALA A 28 -6.22 -12.11 -2.99
CA ALA A 28 -5.28 -11.45 -3.91
C ALA A 28 -3.96 -11.11 -3.21
N VAL A 29 -4.04 -10.52 -2.01
CA VAL A 29 -2.85 -10.17 -1.23
C VAL A 29 -2.04 -11.40 -0.86
N ASN A 30 -2.67 -12.50 -0.45
CA ASN A 30 -1.96 -13.75 -0.16
C ASN A 30 -1.22 -14.27 -1.39
N GLN A 31 -1.88 -14.32 -2.54
CA GLN A 31 -1.25 -14.75 -3.79
C GLN A 31 -0.04 -13.88 -4.18
N ILE A 32 -0.17 -12.56 -4.04
CA ILE A 32 0.92 -11.62 -4.32
C ILE A 32 2.09 -11.84 -3.35
N LEU A 33 1.82 -11.92 -2.05
CA LEU A 33 2.85 -12.11 -1.02
C LEU A 33 3.53 -13.48 -1.14
N ASP A 34 2.79 -14.53 -1.41
CA ASP A 34 3.33 -15.88 -1.62
C ASP A 34 4.27 -15.88 -2.83
N LYS A 35 3.89 -15.24 -3.94
CA LYS A 35 4.73 -15.13 -5.14
C LYS A 35 6.01 -14.33 -4.89
N THR A 36 5.96 -13.29 -4.05
CA THR A 36 7.07 -12.36 -3.86
C THR A 36 7.98 -12.71 -2.69
N LEU A 37 7.46 -13.33 -1.64
CA LEU A 37 8.20 -13.59 -0.40
C LEU A 37 8.52 -15.06 -0.14
N SER A 38 7.89 -16.01 -0.85
CA SER A 38 8.06 -17.46 -0.60
C SER A 38 9.51 -17.95 -0.74
N GLU A 39 10.28 -17.34 -1.63
CA GLU A 39 11.68 -17.71 -1.87
C GLU A 39 12.68 -16.90 -1.03
N THR A 40 12.20 -15.93 -0.24
CA THR A 40 13.05 -15.06 0.58
C THR A 40 13.59 -15.82 1.78
N LYS A 41 14.87 -16.22 1.72
CA LYS A 41 15.58 -16.97 2.79
C LYS A 41 16.31 -16.04 3.76
N SER A 42 16.70 -14.85 3.33
CA SER A 42 17.37 -13.85 4.15
C SER A 42 16.40 -13.05 4.99
N ASN A 43 16.90 -12.49 6.09
CA ASN A 43 16.11 -11.57 6.88
C ASN A 43 15.78 -10.28 6.09
N PHE A 44 14.58 -9.75 6.29
CA PHE A 44 14.11 -8.56 5.58
C PHE A 44 13.34 -7.59 6.47
N ASN A 45 13.30 -6.34 6.05
CA ASN A 45 12.41 -5.29 6.57
C ASN A 45 11.27 -5.06 5.59
N PHE A 46 10.07 -4.90 6.10
CA PHE A 46 8.83 -4.75 5.33
C PHE A 46 8.13 -3.44 5.66
N ALA A 47 7.55 -2.79 4.67
CA ALA A 47 6.65 -1.67 4.86
C ALA A 47 5.39 -1.82 4.01
N ASP A 48 4.23 -1.51 4.60
CA ASP A 48 2.94 -1.43 3.93
C ASP A 48 2.57 0.06 3.73
N ALA A 49 2.60 0.53 2.50
CA ALA A 49 2.28 1.90 2.12
C ALA A 49 0.78 2.02 1.79
N GLY A 50 0.03 2.65 2.70
CA GLY A 50 -1.42 2.63 2.71
C GLY A 50 -1.96 1.42 3.47
N CYS A 51 -1.45 1.20 4.66
CA CYS A 51 -1.65 -0.04 5.42
C CYS A 51 -3.07 -0.21 5.99
N GLY A 52 -3.93 0.81 5.91
CA GLY A 52 -5.24 0.80 6.54
C GLY A 52 -5.18 0.41 8.01
N ASN A 53 -5.96 -0.58 8.42
CA ASN A 53 -5.96 -1.09 9.80
C ASN A 53 -4.78 -2.04 10.12
N GLY A 54 -3.79 -2.15 9.25
CA GLY A 54 -2.52 -2.86 9.48
C GLY A 54 -2.57 -4.38 9.42
N TRP A 55 -3.57 -4.98 8.80
CA TRP A 55 -3.70 -6.45 8.77
C TRP A 55 -2.57 -7.16 8.02
N VAL A 56 -2.06 -6.57 6.92
CA VAL A 56 -0.91 -7.11 6.18
C VAL A 56 0.37 -6.99 7.02
N VAL A 57 0.58 -5.86 7.69
CA VAL A 57 1.71 -5.65 8.60
C VAL A 57 1.76 -6.74 9.67
N ARG A 58 0.61 -7.02 10.32
CA ARG A 58 0.50 -8.09 11.33
C ARG A 58 0.79 -9.47 10.75
N LYS A 59 0.31 -9.75 9.54
CA LYS A 59 0.56 -11.02 8.84
C LYS A 59 2.06 -11.23 8.57
N ILE A 60 2.71 -10.22 7.98
CA ILE A 60 4.13 -10.30 7.61
C ILE A 60 5.03 -10.38 8.85
N ARG A 61 4.70 -9.69 9.94
CA ARG A 61 5.45 -9.76 11.19
C ARG A 61 5.54 -11.16 11.80
N GLN A 62 4.64 -12.07 11.44
CA GLN A 62 4.67 -13.45 11.89
C GLN A 62 5.64 -14.35 11.09
N MET A 63 6.19 -13.85 9.99
CA MET A 63 7.17 -14.61 9.19
C MET A 63 8.51 -14.69 9.93
N PRO A 64 9.13 -15.89 10.01
CA PRO A 64 10.34 -16.08 10.80
C PRO A 64 11.53 -15.20 10.40
N ASN A 65 11.60 -14.82 9.13
CA ASN A 65 12.67 -14.00 8.55
C ASN A 65 12.31 -12.50 8.44
N CYS A 66 11.12 -12.07 8.87
CA CYS A 66 10.77 -10.67 8.97
C CYS A 66 11.43 -10.06 10.22
N LYS A 67 12.38 -9.14 10.01
CA LYS A 67 13.03 -8.41 11.11
C LYS A 67 12.16 -7.28 11.65
N ASN A 68 11.56 -6.53 10.73
CA ASN A 68 10.68 -5.42 11.05
C ASN A 68 9.57 -5.30 10.01
N SER A 69 8.35 -5.03 10.48
CA SER A 69 7.18 -4.82 9.65
C SER A 69 6.46 -3.55 10.13
N ILE A 70 6.37 -2.55 9.27
CA ILE A 70 5.78 -1.25 9.56
C ILE A 70 4.62 -0.93 8.64
N GLY A 71 3.67 -0.12 9.12
CA GLY A 71 2.55 0.38 8.33
C GLY A 71 2.51 1.90 8.32
N VAL A 72 2.22 2.48 7.15
CA VAL A 72 2.06 3.93 6.99
C VAL A 72 0.74 4.20 6.28
N ASP A 73 -0.07 5.09 6.84
CA ASP A 73 -1.35 5.49 6.25
C ASP A 73 -1.70 6.92 6.63
N GLY A 74 -2.35 7.65 5.73
CA GLY A 74 -2.83 9.00 5.97
C GLY A 74 -4.20 9.08 6.65
N ALA A 75 -4.94 7.96 6.75
CA ALA A 75 -6.27 7.90 7.35
C ALA A 75 -6.16 7.70 8.87
N LYS A 76 -6.51 8.74 9.63
CA LYS A 76 -6.35 8.77 11.09
C LYS A 76 -7.01 7.59 11.79
N SER A 77 -8.28 7.32 11.49
CA SER A 77 -9.05 6.28 12.17
C SER A 77 -8.57 4.87 11.79
N MET A 78 -8.01 4.69 10.57
CA MET A 78 -7.33 3.45 10.18
C MET A 78 -6.13 3.16 11.08
N ILE A 79 -5.23 4.14 11.26
CA ILE A 79 -4.06 3.99 12.13
C ILE A 79 -4.45 3.82 13.59
N GLN A 80 -5.50 4.48 14.05
CA GLN A 80 -6.01 4.26 15.42
C GLN A 80 -6.51 2.82 15.60
N ASN A 81 -7.23 2.27 14.63
CA ASN A 81 -7.67 0.88 14.64
C ASN A 81 -6.47 -0.09 14.59
N ALA A 82 -5.48 0.17 13.73
CA ALA A 82 -4.26 -0.63 13.66
C ALA A 82 -3.56 -0.72 15.03
N LYS A 83 -3.33 0.43 15.69
CA LYS A 83 -2.69 0.50 17.01
C LYS A 83 -3.54 -0.12 18.13
N LYS A 84 -4.86 -0.04 18.02
CA LYS A 84 -5.77 -0.68 18.98
C LYS A 84 -5.74 -2.20 18.88
N ILE A 85 -5.69 -2.74 17.65
CA ILE A 85 -5.66 -4.18 17.40
C ILE A 85 -4.28 -4.76 17.74
N ASP A 86 -3.23 -4.00 17.47
CA ASP A 86 -1.83 -4.40 17.64
C ASP A 86 -1.01 -3.28 18.31
N PRO A 87 -1.10 -3.16 19.65
CA PRO A 87 -0.43 -2.10 20.39
C PRO A 87 1.10 -2.14 20.30
N GLY A 88 1.68 -3.31 20.00
CA GLY A 88 3.13 -3.49 19.82
C GLY A 88 3.62 -3.31 18.39
N GLY A 89 2.74 -3.00 17.44
CA GLY A 89 3.09 -2.79 16.05
C GLY A 89 3.57 -1.36 15.75
N GLU A 90 4.33 -1.22 14.69
CA GLU A 90 4.82 0.08 14.22
C GLU A 90 3.90 0.64 13.13
N TYR A 91 3.03 1.59 13.50
CA TYR A 91 2.08 2.24 12.60
C TYR A 91 2.23 3.76 12.65
N PHE A 92 2.35 4.38 11.47
CA PHE A 92 2.60 5.80 11.30
C PHE A 92 1.42 6.48 10.60
N LEU A 93 0.87 7.51 11.26
CA LEU A 93 -0.12 8.40 10.63
C LEU A 93 0.63 9.49 9.88
N GLU A 94 0.87 9.27 8.59
CA GLU A 94 1.74 10.15 7.81
C GLU A 94 1.32 10.23 6.34
N ASP A 95 1.76 11.28 5.67
CA ASP A 95 1.63 11.45 4.23
C ASP A 95 2.70 10.64 3.50
N LEU A 96 2.28 9.69 2.66
CA LEU A 96 3.19 8.81 1.91
C LEU A 96 4.18 9.55 1.00
N LEU A 97 3.86 10.80 0.60
CA LEU A 97 4.76 11.64 -0.20
C LEU A 97 5.84 12.35 0.62
N LYS A 98 5.72 12.38 1.94
CA LYS A 98 6.61 13.14 2.83
C LYS A 98 7.39 12.26 3.80
N TRP A 99 6.75 11.20 4.28
CA TRP A 99 7.36 10.30 5.24
C TRP A 99 8.45 9.42 4.61
N SER A 100 9.42 9.05 5.43
CA SER A 100 10.43 8.05 5.05
C SER A 100 10.88 7.26 6.27
N PRO A 101 11.20 5.96 6.12
CA PRO A 101 11.68 5.14 7.22
C PRO A 101 13.10 5.55 7.65
N LYS A 102 13.45 5.28 8.91
CA LYS A 102 14.82 5.49 9.44
C LYS A 102 15.83 4.56 8.75
N ASN A 103 15.44 3.32 8.52
CA ASN A 103 16.25 2.30 7.84
C ASN A 103 15.59 1.95 6.51
N LYS A 104 16.40 1.60 5.52
CA LYS A 104 15.90 1.17 4.22
C LYS A 104 15.10 -0.14 4.34
N ILE A 105 14.14 -0.29 3.44
CA ILE A 105 13.14 -1.37 3.40
C ILE A 105 13.45 -2.30 2.24
N ASP A 106 13.45 -3.59 2.49
CA ASP A 106 13.71 -4.60 1.46
C ASP A 106 12.45 -4.87 0.61
N PHE A 107 11.26 -4.87 1.25
CA PHE A 107 9.98 -5.06 0.57
C PHE A 107 8.99 -3.96 0.98
N VAL A 108 8.61 -3.11 0.03
CA VAL A 108 7.50 -2.17 0.18
C VAL A 108 6.29 -2.76 -0.55
N PHE A 109 5.20 -2.92 0.17
CA PHE A 109 3.93 -3.40 -0.34
C PHE A 109 2.91 -2.25 -0.37
N SER A 110 1.98 -2.29 -1.32
CA SER A 110 0.84 -1.37 -1.36
C SER A 110 -0.33 -2.02 -2.08
N MET A 111 -1.50 -2.02 -1.49
CA MET A 111 -2.73 -2.56 -2.08
C MET A 111 -3.80 -1.48 -2.16
N GLU A 112 -4.32 -1.22 -3.36
CA GLU A 112 -5.44 -0.30 -3.60
C GLU A 112 -5.16 1.16 -3.16
N VAL A 113 -3.95 1.69 -3.40
CA VAL A 113 -3.54 3.01 -2.91
C VAL A 113 -3.07 3.96 -4.00
N PHE A 114 -2.24 3.49 -4.94
CA PHE A 114 -1.49 4.35 -5.87
C PHE A 114 -2.38 5.21 -6.77
N TYR A 115 -3.54 4.73 -7.15
CA TYR A 115 -4.47 5.47 -7.99
C TYR A 115 -5.15 6.65 -7.27
N TYR A 116 -5.09 6.77 -5.94
CA TYR A 116 -5.56 7.96 -5.23
C TYR A 116 -4.63 9.17 -5.38
N PHE A 117 -3.43 8.98 -5.90
CA PHE A 117 -2.48 10.06 -6.13
C PHE A 117 -2.62 10.64 -7.54
N LYS A 118 -2.64 11.99 -7.64
CA LYS A 118 -2.64 12.69 -8.94
C LYS A 118 -1.39 12.39 -9.77
N SER A 119 -0.28 12.10 -9.11
CA SER A 119 0.96 11.68 -9.74
C SER A 119 1.49 10.40 -9.06
N PRO A 120 1.04 9.21 -9.48
CA PRO A 120 1.58 7.94 -8.99
C PRO A 120 3.10 7.84 -9.19
N LYS A 121 3.62 8.45 -10.28
CA LYS A 121 5.06 8.54 -10.53
C LYS A 121 5.82 9.23 -9.39
N THR A 122 5.27 10.32 -8.84
CA THR A 122 5.91 11.05 -7.74
C THR A 122 5.98 10.19 -6.48
N LEU A 123 4.90 9.46 -6.16
CA LEU A 123 4.90 8.51 -5.04
C LEU A 123 5.90 7.39 -5.26
N THR A 124 5.88 6.75 -6.45
CA THR A 124 6.83 5.69 -6.78
C THR A 124 8.27 6.16 -6.63
N LYS A 125 8.59 7.34 -7.20
CA LYS A 125 9.94 7.90 -7.10
C LYS A 125 10.34 8.18 -5.65
N HIS A 126 9.43 8.72 -4.83
CA HIS A 126 9.70 8.95 -3.41
C HIS A 126 10.00 7.64 -2.67
N ILE A 127 9.21 6.59 -2.92
CA ILE A 127 9.44 5.26 -2.33
C ILE A 127 10.78 4.68 -2.79
N VAL A 128 11.08 4.72 -4.08
CA VAL A 128 12.37 4.24 -4.63
C VAL A 128 13.55 4.95 -4.00
N ASP A 129 13.51 6.29 -3.96
CA ASP A 129 14.63 7.10 -3.48
C ASP A 129 14.81 7.05 -1.97
N LYS A 130 13.69 7.03 -1.22
CA LYS A 130 13.70 7.26 0.23
C LYS A 130 13.47 6.00 1.04
N TRP A 131 12.65 5.06 0.56
CA TRP A 131 12.28 3.90 1.36
C TRP A 131 13.06 2.64 1.00
N LEU A 132 13.20 2.32 -0.32
CA LEU A 132 13.80 1.06 -0.76
C LEU A 132 15.29 0.96 -0.46
N ALA A 133 15.70 -0.23 -0.03
CA ALA A 133 17.09 -0.65 -0.02
C ALA A 133 17.60 -0.88 -1.45
N PRO A 134 18.91 -0.82 -1.71
CA PRO A 134 19.47 -1.29 -2.96
C PRO A 134 19.05 -2.73 -3.23
N GLY A 135 18.46 -2.99 -4.40
CA GLY A 135 17.90 -4.30 -4.74
C GLY A 135 16.55 -4.63 -4.07
N GLY A 136 15.98 -3.70 -3.31
CA GLY A 136 14.66 -3.85 -2.70
C GLY A 136 13.54 -3.87 -3.74
N MET A 137 12.38 -4.37 -3.34
CA MET A 137 11.22 -4.59 -4.19
C MET A 137 10.04 -3.70 -3.76
N LEU A 138 9.37 -3.08 -4.72
CA LEU A 138 8.07 -2.43 -4.56
C LEU A 138 7.00 -3.29 -5.20
N VAL A 139 6.04 -3.75 -4.42
CA VAL A 139 4.96 -4.64 -4.84
C VAL A 139 3.63 -3.92 -4.71
N ILE A 140 2.86 -3.84 -5.79
CA ILE A 140 1.64 -3.04 -5.85
C ILE A 140 0.49 -3.89 -6.40
N GLY A 141 -0.64 -3.89 -5.71
CA GLY A 141 -1.92 -4.41 -6.20
C GLY A 141 -2.87 -3.25 -6.51
N LEU A 142 -3.53 -3.32 -7.68
CA LEU A 142 -4.46 -2.31 -8.16
C LEU A 142 -5.65 -2.99 -8.85
N ASP A 143 -6.87 -2.69 -8.41
CA ASP A 143 -8.10 -3.11 -9.09
C ASP A 143 -8.72 -1.99 -9.96
N HIS A 144 -8.33 -0.71 -9.70
CA HIS A 144 -8.77 0.42 -10.52
C HIS A 144 -7.79 0.68 -11.68
N TYR A 145 -8.07 0.07 -12.84
CA TYR A 145 -7.27 0.24 -14.06
C TYR A 145 -8.13 0.03 -15.32
N ILE A 146 -7.65 0.53 -16.49
CA ILE A 146 -8.29 0.27 -17.78
C ILE A 146 -8.09 -1.21 -18.13
N GLY A 147 -9.17 -1.96 -18.16
CA GLY A 147 -9.19 -3.43 -18.26
C GLY A 147 -10.05 -4.08 -17.19
N ASN A 148 -10.40 -3.31 -16.13
CA ASN A 148 -11.39 -3.71 -15.14
C ASN A 148 -12.60 -2.75 -15.17
N PRO A 149 -13.61 -2.99 -16.02
CA PRO A 149 -14.78 -2.12 -16.18
C PRO A 149 -15.57 -1.89 -14.89
N ASP A 150 -15.59 -2.87 -13.98
CA ASP A 150 -16.30 -2.77 -12.70
C ASP A 150 -15.75 -1.67 -11.79
N SER A 151 -14.53 -1.20 -12.05
CA SER A 151 -13.88 -0.13 -11.28
C SER A 151 -14.11 1.28 -11.85
N TYR A 152 -14.69 1.42 -13.04
CA TYR A 152 -14.72 2.74 -13.73
C TYR A 152 -15.58 3.77 -13.04
N SER A 153 -16.65 3.36 -12.35
CA SER A 153 -17.52 4.28 -11.61
C SER A 153 -16.97 4.67 -10.23
N TRP A 154 -15.96 3.98 -9.71
CA TRP A 154 -15.50 4.14 -8.32
C TRP A 154 -15.13 5.57 -7.95
N ALA A 155 -14.46 6.30 -8.85
CA ALA A 155 -14.06 7.68 -8.60
C ALA A 155 -15.28 8.61 -8.40
N GLU A 156 -16.36 8.38 -9.17
CA GLU A 156 -17.63 9.11 -9.07
C GLU A 156 -18.42 8.65 -7.84
N ASP A 157 -18.61 7.34 -7.67
CA ASP A 157 -19.38 6.75 -6.57
C ASP A 157 -18.85 7.16 -5.19
N LEU A 158 -17.52 7.21 -5.05
CA LEU A 158 -16.84 7.60 -3.82
C LEU A 158 -16.55 9.10 -3.74
N ASN A 159 -16.78 9.84 -4.83
CA ASN A 159 -16.45 11.25 -4.95
C ASN A 159 -15.01 11.57 -4.50
N VAL A 160 -14.05 10.78 -4.97
CA VAL A 160 -12.61 10.94 -4.71
C VAL A 160 -11.83 10.95 -6.02
N HIS A 161 -10.63 11.54 -6.01
CA HIS A 161 -9.72 11.42 -7.15
C HIS A 161 -9.22 9.98 -7.27
N MET A 162 -9.31 9.44 -8.49
CA MET A 162 -8.64 8.18 -8.88
C MET A 162 -8.00 8.34 -10.25
N THR A 163 -6.74 7.97 -10.35
CA THR A 163 -5.97 7.95 -11.62
C THR A 163 -6.25 6.64 -12.35
N LEU A 164 -6.98 6.72 -13.47
CA LEU A 164 -7.29 5.56 -14.30
C LEU A 164 -6.25 5.43 -15.42
N LYS A 165 -5.58 4.30 -15.52
CA LYS A 165 -4.55 3.98 -16.51
C LYS A 165 -4.58 2.51 -16.91
N ASP A 166 -4.08 2.20 -18.10
CA ASP A 166 -3.87 0.82 -18.50
C ASP A 166 -2.59 0.21 -17.88
N GLU A 167 -2.43 -1.10 -18.01
CA GLU A 167 -1.28 -1.83 -17.48
C GLU A 167 0.05 -1.29 -18.01
N LYS A 168 0.12 -0.95 -19.31
CA LYS A 168 1.36 -0.45 -19.94
C LYS A 168 1.73 0.92 -19.38
N GLU A 169 0.75 1.79 -19.17
CA GLU A 169 0.95 3.11 -18.56
C GLU A 169 1.42 2.98 -17.11
N TRP A 170 0.85 2.06 -16.32
CA TRP A 170 1.32 1.77 -14.96
C TRP A 170 2.77 1.29 -14.95
N VAL A 171 3.10 0.30 -15.78
CA VAL A 171 4.49 -0.20 -15.93
C VAL A 171 5.44 0.92 -16.34
N GLN A 172 5.04 1.80 -17.28
CA GLN A 172 5.85 2.94 -17.70
C GLN A 172 6.08 3.95 -16.56
N ILE A 173 5.06 4.20 -15.74
CA ILE A 173 5.20 5.04 -14.54
C ILE A 173 6.27 4.47 -13.61
N PHE A 174 6.18 3.18 -13.30
CA PHE A 174 7.10 2.51 -12.37
C PHE A 174 8.53 2.50 -12.90
N LYS A 175 8.75 2.13 -14.18
CA LYS A 175 10.07 2.19 -14.82
C LYS A 175 10.64 3.61 -14.84
N SER A 176 9.83 4.62 -15.18
CA SER A 176 10.28 6.01 -15.21
C SER A 176 10.60 6.61 -13.84
N ALA A 177 10.15 5.97 -12.77
CA ALA A 177 10.45 6.34 -11.39
C ALA A 177 11.71 5.67 -10.83
N GLY A 178 12.34 4.76 -11.59
CA GLY A 178 13.63 4.14 -11.26
C GLY A 178 13.57 2.64 -10.95
N LEU A 179 12.42 1.96 -11.13
CA LEU A 179 12.37 0.51 -11.02
C LEU A 179 12.95 -0.14 -12.28
N SER A 180 13.92 -1.04 -12.12
CA SER A 180 14.65 -1.66 -13.24
C SER A 180 13.85 -2.77 -13.91
N SER A 181 13.02 -3.49 -13.15
CA SER A 181 12.19 -4.60 -13.63
C SER A 181 10.75 -4.43 -13.11
N CYS A 182 9.77 -4.69 -13.99
CA CYS A 182 8.35 -4.73 -13.64
C CYS A 182 7.75 -6.00 -14.24
N TYR A 183 7.05 -6.78 -13.44
CA TYR A 183 6.46 -8.07 -13.80
C TYR A 183 4.95 -8.03 -13.60
#